data_a047cb35829d81ce4a6545f97c8f430a
#
_entry.id   a047cb35829d81ce4a6545f97c8f430a
#
_cell.length_a   1.000
_cell.length_b   1.000
_cell.length_c   1.000
_cell.angle_alpha   90.00
_cell.angle_beta   90.00
_cell.angle_gamma   90.00
#
_symmetry.space_group_name_H-M   'P 1'
#
loop_
_entity.id
_entity.type
_entity.pdbx_description
1 polymer ?
#
loop_
_entity_poly.entity_id
_entity_poly.type
_entity_poly.pdbx_seq_one_letter_code
_entity_poly.pdbx_strand_id
1 'polypeptide(L)'
;MKDLEQLYETVKKRNPNDKEFLQAVEEVFESLNIIADVHPEELDDDVLERLVEPERQIIFRVPWVDDNGKTQVNRGYRVEFNSAIGPYKGGLRFHPSVNISIIKFLGFEQVLKNSLTTLPMGGGKGGSDFDPKGKSDREVMRFCQSFMSELYRHIGPNTDVPAGDIGVGGREVGYLFGQYKRLKNEYSGVLTGKGLTFGGSLIRTEATGYGLCYFTQALLKDNGTSFEGKTVTISGSGNVAIYACEKATQLGAKVVTMSDSNGFVYDPEGIDLDLVKDIKEVRRGRIKEYVEKRPNATYTPNARPWTVACDIALPCATQNELDLEDAKVLVANKVFAVCEGANMPTTPEAIHYLMKNGVFYAPGKASNAGGVACSGLEMSQNAQHLSWTAEEVDQKLENIMVNIFETCRDTAKEYGHEKEYVVGANIAGFLKVAKAMKAQGTV
;
A
#
# COMPACT_ATOMS: atom_id res chain seq x y z
N MET A 1 29.87 -16.69 0.81
CA MET A 1 28.76 -15.76 0.81
C MET A 1 29.27 -14.41 0.35
N LYS A 2 28.69 -13.84 -0.71
CA LYS A 2 29.01 -12.47 -1.09
C LYS A 2 28.58 -11.55 0.06
N ASP A 3 29.44 -10.60 0.37
CA ASP A 3 29.11 -9.54 1.32
C ASP A 3 27.93 -8.75 0.75
N LEU A 4 26.85 -8.59 1.51
CA LEU A 4 25.68 -7.78 1.12
C LEU A 4 26.11 -6.36 0.71
N GLU A 5 27.14 -5.82 1.34
CA GLU A 5 27.73 -4.53 0.99
C GLU A 5 28.33 -4.57 -0.44
N GLN A 6 29.04 -5.64 -0.81
CA GLN A 6 29.60 -5.80 -2.16
C GLN A 6 28.48 -5.94 -3.21
N LEU A 7 27.41 -6.65 -2.88
CA LEU A 7 26.24 -6.76 -3.75
C LEU A 7 25.57 -5.39 -3.94
N TYR A 8 25.37 -4.65 -2.84
CA TYR A 8 24.80 -3.30 -2.91
C TYR A 8 25.62 -2.34 -3.78
N GLU A 9 26.97 -2.37 -3.67
CA GLU A 9 27.84 -1.61 -4.56
C GLU A 9 27.68 -2.00 -6.05
N THR A 10 27.41 -3.28 -6.31
CA THR A 10 27.10 -3.73 -7.67
C THR A 10 25.76 -3.18 -8.17
N VAL A 11 24.74 -3.20 -7.31
CA VAL A 11 23.43 -2.61 -7.62
C VAL A 11 23.55 -1.12 -7.89
N LYS A 12 24.31 -0.37 -7.08
CA LYS A 12 24.58 1.07 -7.31
C LYS A 12 25.24 1.35 -8.67
N LYS A 13 26.21 0.54 -9.05
CA LYS A 13 26.87 0.70 -10.36
C LYS A 13 25.95 0.45 -11.55
N ARG A 14 25.01 -0.48 -11.42
CA ARG A 14 24.00 -0.77 -12.46
C ARG A 14 22.90 0.28 -12.54
N ASN A 15 22.61 0.97 -11.42
CA ASN A 15 21.47 1.88 -11.26
C ASN A 15 21.89 3.28 -10.76
N PRO A 16 22.83 3.96 -11.42
CA PRO A 16 23.47 5.18 -10.87
C PRO A 16 22.50 6.36 -10.69
N ASN A 17 21.35 6.35 -11.35
CA ASN A 17 20.37 7.44 -11.32
C ASN A 17 19.07 7.07 -10.58
N ASP A 18 18.96 5.86 -10.05
CA ASP A 18 17.72 5.33 -9.46
C ASP A 18 17.73 5.44 -7.93
N LYS A 19 17.77 6.67 -7.42
CA LYS A 19 17.95 6.98 -5.98
C LYS A 19 16.91 6.31 -5.09
N GLU A 20 15.63 6.39 -5.45
CA GLU A 20 14.54 5.82 -4.67
C GLU A 20 14.62 4.29 -4.64
N PHE A 21 15.00 3.68 -5.75
CA PHE A 21 15.21 2.24 -5.82
C PHE A 21 16.40 1.79 -4.96
N LEU A 22 17.52 2.50 -5.02
CA LEU A 22 18.71 2.20 -4.22
C LEU A 22 18.44 2.29 -2.72
N GLN A 23 17.68 3.31 -2.29
CA GLN A 23 17.26 3.42 -0.89
C GLN A 23 16.43 2.21 -0.45
N ALA A 24 15.47 1.78 -1.25
CA ALA A 24 14.64 0.62 -0.91
C ALA A 24 15.46 -0.69 -0.81
N VAL A 25 16.43 -0.88 -1.68
CA VAL A 25 17.35 -2.04 -1.61
C VAL A 25 18.18 -2.00 -0.33
N GLU A 26 18.71 -0.83 0.05
CA GLU A 26 19.49 -0.65 1.27
C GLU A 26 18.67 -1.00 2.52
N GLU A 27 17.46 -0.48 2.64
CA GLU A 27 16.54 -0.77 3.76
C GLU A 27 16.21 -2.27 3.89
N VAL A 28 16.04 -2.97 2.77
CA VAL A 28 15.84 -4.42 2.78
C VAL A 28 17.11 -5.14 3.20
N PHE A 29 18.26 -4.76 2.70
CA PHE A 29 19.55 -5.40 3.04
C PHE A 29 19.91 -5.23 4.50
N GLU A 30 19.54 -4.12 5.17
CA GLU A 30 19.66 -3.98 6.62
C GLU A 30 18.95 -5.12 7.37
N SER A 31 17.75 -5.49 6.94
CA SER A 31 17.02 -6.63 7.52
C SER A 31 17.65 -7.97 7.15
N LEU A 32 18.25 -8.12 5.96
CA LEU A 32 18.91 -9.35 5.53
C LEU A 32 20.23 -9.60 6.27
N ASN A 33 20.90 -8.56 6.82
CA ASN A 33 22.05 -8.75 7.71
C ASN A 33 21.65 -9.56 8.96
N ILE A 34 20.44 -9.41 9.45
CA ILE A 34 19.92 -10.21 10.58
C ILE A 34 19.85 -11.69 10.20
N ILE A 35 19.42 -12.00 8.96
CA ILE A 35 19.43 -13.39 8.47
C ILE A 35 20.86 -13.92 8.38
N ALA A 36 21.80 -13.11 7.89
CA ALA A 36 23.22 -13.49 7.79
C ALA A 36 23.82 -13.86 9.15
N ASP A 37 23.40 -13.18 10.21
CA ASP A 37 23.89 -13.41 11.57
C ASP A 37 23.24 -14.63 12.24
N VAL A 38 21.94 -14.90 11.99
CA VAL A 38 21.17 -15.93 12.70
C VAL A 38 21.05 -17.22 11.89
N HIS A 39 20.73 -17.13 10.61
CA HIS A 39 20.48 -18.23 9.69
C HIS A 39 21.14 -18.01 8.33
N PRO A 40 22.48 -17.98 8.26
CA PRO A 40 23.20 -17.69 7.02
C PRO A 40 22.91 -18.66 5.86
N GLU A 41 22.44 -19.87 6.16
CA GLU A 41 22.02 -20.89 5.17
C GLU A 41 20.75 -20.51 4.40
N GLU A 42 19.98 -19.56 4.88
CA GLU A 42 18.79 -19.05 4.17
C GLU A 42 19.17 -18.00 3.10
N LEU A 43 20.39 -17.46 3.15
CA LEU A 43 20.90 -16.53 2.14
C LEU A 43 21.60 -17.31 1.02
N ASP A 44 21.19 -17.03 -0.21
CA ASP A 44 21.75 -17.60 -1.42
C ASP A 44 22.17 -16.45 -2.34
N ASP A 45 23.46 -16.37 -2.66
CA ASP A 45 24.05 -15.27 -3.46
C ASP A 45 23.38 -15.13 -4.83
N ASP A 46 23.02 -16.26 -5.47
CA ASP A 46 22.33 -16.28 -6.76
C ASP A 46 20.91 -15.72 -6.64
N VAL A 47 20.19 -16.10 -5.58
CA VAL A 47 18.83 -15.58 -5.30
C VAL A 47 18.87 -14.08 -5.02
N LEU A 48 19.84 -13.62 -4.22
CA LEU A 48 19.97 -12.20 -3.86
C LEU A 48 20.26 -11.33 -5.08
N GLU A 49 21.17 -11.76 -5.98
CA GLU A 49 21.47 -11.02 -7.21
C GLU A 49 20.25 -10.89 -8.11
N ARG A 50 19.44 -11.95 -8.24
CA ARG A 50 18.21 -11.95 -9.04
C ARG A 50 17.07 -11.17 -8.37
N LEU A 51 16.98 -11.19 -7.04
CA LEU A 51 15.93 -10.50 -6.31
C LEU A 51 15.97 -8.98 -6.50
N VAL A 52 17.16 -8.41 -6.64
CA VAL A 52 17.36 -6.96 -6.80
C VAL A 52 17.40 -6.49 -8.26
N GLU A 53 17.20 -7.41 -9.20
CA GLU A 53 17.10 -7.10 -10.63
C GLU A 53 15.70 -7.41 -11.11
N PRO A 54 14.94 -6.44 -11.65
CA PRO A 54 13.60 -6.72 -12.17
C PRO A 54 13.66 -7.65 -13.39
N GLU A 55 12.71 -8.59 -13.47
CA GLU A 55 12.64 -9.52 -14.59
C GLU A 55 12.44 -8.81 -15.93
N ARG A 56 11.63 -7.73 -15.95
CA ARG A 56 11.41 -6.89 -17.13
C ARG A 56 11.12 -5.44 -16.78
N GLN A 57 11.58 -4.55 -17.65
CA GLN A 57 11.26 -3.13 -17.62
C GLN A 57 10.74 -2.71 -19.01
N ILE A 58 9.50 -2.23 -19.07
CA ILE A 58 8.82 -1.86 -20.29
C ILE A 58 8.58 -0.36 -20.25
N ILE A 59 9.16 0.37 -21.20
CA ILE A 59 9.02 1.83 -21.35
C ILE A 59 8.47 2.11 -22.74
N PHE A 60 7.41 2.89 -22.82
CA PHE A 60 6.74 3.16 -24.09
C PHE A 60 6.20 4.60 -24.16
N ARG A 61 6.04 5.08 -25.39
CA ARG A 61 5.44 6.38 -25.70
C ARG A 61 3.92 6.28 -25.69
N VAL A 62 3.27 7.29 -25.06
CA VAL A 62 1.82 7.40 -24.99
C VAL A 62 1.38 8.72 -25.65
N PRO A 63 1.10 8.74 -26.98
CA PRO A 63 0.55 9.91 -27.65
C PRO A 63 -0.97 9.95 -27.47
N TRP A 64 -1.52 11.12 -27.18
CA TRP A 64 -2.96 11.34 -27.09
C TRP A 64 -3.32 12.76 -27.49
N VAL A 65 -4.59 13.02 -27.78
CA VAL A 65 -5.07 14.33 -28.24
C VAL A 65 -5.91 14.98 -27.15
N ASP A 66 -5.59 16.22 -26.78
CA ASP A 66 -6.36 16.99 -25.80
C ASP A 66 -7.67 17.54 -26.38
N ASP A 67 -8.47 18.20 -25.58
CA ASP A 67 -9.76 18.74 -26.00
C ASP A 67 -9.65 19.92 -26.97
N ASN A 68 -8.45 20.51 -27.11
CA ASN A 68 -8.14 21.54 -28.09
C ASN A 68 -7.64 20.96 -29.43
N GLY A 69 -7.58 19.66 -29.57
CA GLY A 69 -7.09 18.97 -30.78
C GLY A 69 -5.56 18.92 -30.88
N LYS A 70 -4.82 19.28 -29.79
CA LYS A 70 -3.37 19.26 -29.77
C LYS A 70 -2.87 17.88 -29.34
N THR A 71 -1.85 17.38 -30.04
CA THR A 71 -1.17 16.14 -29.64
C THR A 71 -0.31 16.38 -28.40
N GLN A 72 -0.51 15.54 -27.41
CA GLN A 72 0.27 15.43 -26.19
C GLN A 72 1.04 14.10 -26.23
N VAL A 73 2.20 14.05 -25.56
CA VAL A 73 3.04 12.86 -25.48
C VAL A 73 3.50 12.67 -24.06
N ASN A 74 3.14 11.53 -23.50
CA ASN A 74 3.61 11.09 -22.19
C ASN A 74 4.44 9.80 -22.33
N ARG A 75 5.09 9.41 -21.24
CA ARG A 75 5.84 8.16 -21.14
C ARG A 75 5.11 7.19 -20.23
N GLY A 76 4.92 5.97 -20.71
CA GLY A 76 4.36 4.87 -19.94
C GLY A 76 5.45 3.93 -19.44
N TYR A 77 5.22 3.32 -18.28
CA TYR A 77 6.14 2.40 -17.61
C TYR A 77 5.38 1.19 -17.08
N ARG A 78 6.01 -0.01 -17.21
CA ARG A 78 5.65 -1.20 -16.44
C ARG A 78 6.94 -1.92 -16.05
N VAL A 79 7.11 -2.16 -14.75
CA VAL A 79 8.18 -3.00 -14.21
C VAL A 79 7.54 -4.27 -13.69
N GLU A 80 7.83 -5.37 -14.37
CA GLU A 80 7.53 -6.73 -13.97
C GLU A 80 8.71 -7.19 -13.14
N PHE A 81 8.57 -7.07 -11.79
CA PHE A 81 9.74 -7.15 -10.93
C PHE A 81 10.12 -8.59 -10.60
N ASN A 82 9.16 -9.38 -10.09
CA ASN A 82 9.41 -10.77 -9.71
C ASN A 82 8.12 -11.58 -9.78
N SER A 83 8.16 -12.73 -10.44
CA SER A 83 7.02 -13.64 -10.66
C SER A 83 7.13 -14.97 -9.92
N ALA A 84 8.12 -15.16 -9.05
CA ALA A 84 8.37 -16.45 -8.41
C ALA A 84 7.20 -17.01 -7.59
N ILE A 85 6.34 -16.15 -7.05
CA ILE A 85 5.19 -16.56 -6.24
C ILE A 85 3.82 -16.32 -6.89
N GLY A 86 3.78 -15.89 -8.15
CA GLY A 86 2.56 -15.68 -8.91
C GLY A 86 2.68 -14.59 -9.97
N PRO A 87 1.60 -14.29 -10.70
CA PRO A 87 1.58 -13.22 -11.68
C PRO A 87 2.05 -11.89 -11.09
N TYR A 88 2.73 -11.08 -11.88
CA TYR A 88 3.12 -9.73 -11.42
C TYR A 88 1.86 -8.96 -11.00
N LYS A 89 1.91 -8.32 -9.85
CA LYS A 89 0.78 -7.61 -9.28
C LYS A 89 1.21 -6.29 -8.69
N GLY A 90 0.54 -5.22 -9.08
CA GLY A 90 0.75 -3.89 -8.51
C GLY A 90 0.12 -2.78 -9.33
N GLY A 91 -0.08 -1.62 -8.70
CA GLY A 91 -0.84 -0.51 -9.25
C GLY A 91 -0.16 0.23 -10.39
N LEU A 92 -0.97 0.99 -11.11
CA LEU A 92 -0.54 2.02 -12.07
C LEU A 92 -0.68 3.39 -11.40
N ARG A 93 0.37 4.21 -11.46
CA ARG A 93 0.39 5.58 -10.93
C ARG A 93 0.42 6.59 -12.07
N PHE A 94 -0.55 7.51 -12.11
CA PHE A 94 -0.54 8.64 -13.05
C PHE A 94 -0.26 9.93 -12.26
N HIS A 95 0.98 10.39 -12.36
CA HIS A 95 1.43 11.60 -11.68
C HIS A 95 2.66 12.18 -12.37
N PRO A 96 2.82 13.52 -12.46
CA PRO A 96 3.96 14.15 -13.13
C PRO A 96 5.35 13.73 -12.62
N SER A 97 5.45 13.29 -11.37
CA SER A 97 6.71 12.84 -10.78
C SER A 97 7.13 11.42 -11.19
N VAL A 98 6.27 10.67 -11.88
CA VAL A 98 6.56 9.28 -12.24
C VAL A 98 7.74 9.19 -13.18
N ASN A 99 8.71 8.36 -12.80
CA ASN A 99 9.90 8.00 -13.57
C ASN A 99 10.25 6.53 -13.30
N ILE A 100 11.25 6.01 -14.00
CA ILE A 100 11.62 4.59 -13.88
C ILE A 100 12.16 4.22 -12.50
N SER A 101 12.90 5.10 -11.83
CA SER A 101 13.41 4.87 -10.47
C SER A 101 12.27 4.64 -9.47
N ILE A 102 11.27 5.52 -9.49
CA ILE A 102 10.08 5.42 -8.64
C ILE A 102 9.31 4.12 -8.94
N ILE A 103 9.14 3.76 -10.19
CA ILE A 103 8.41 2.55 -10.57
C ILE A 103 9.18 1.28 -10.17
N LYS A 104 10.52 1.26 -10.31
CA LYS A 104 11.37 0.16 -9.82
C LYS A 104 11.29 0.01 -8.30
N PHE A 105 11.45 1.11 -7.58
CA PHE A 105 11.31 1.16 -6.12
C PHE A 105 9.98 0.54 -5.67
N LEU A 106 8.87 1.06 -6.20
CA LEU A 106 7.54 0.59 -5.84
C LEU A 106 7.30 -0.87 -6.27
N GLY A 107 7.89 -1.30 -7.38
CA GLY A 107 7.83 -2.69 -7.85
C GLY A 107 8.56 -3.65 -6.92
N PHE A 108 9.75 -3.27 -6.46
CA PHE A 108 10.54 -4.04 -5.50
C PHE A 108 9.83 -4.20 -4.16
N GLU A 109 9.34 -3.11 -3.58
CA GLU A 109 8.55 -3.17 -2.34
C GLU A 109 7.28 -4.01 -2.49
N GLN A 110 6.65 -3.94 -3.66
CA GLN A 110 5.43 -4.70 -3.94
C GLN A 110 5.66 -6.22 -3.91
N VAL A 111 6.85 -6.70 -4.30
CA VAL A 111 7.22 -8.12 -4.19
C VAL A 111 7.10 -8.60 -2.74
N LEU A 112 7.74 -7.89 -1.82
CA LEU A 112 7.76 -8.25 -0.39
C LEU A 112 6.37 -8.09 0.26
N LYS A 113 5.65 -7.03 -0.08
CA LYS A 113 4.29 -6.80 0.41
C LYS A 113 3.32 -7.89 -0.04
N ASN A 114 3.33 -8.26 -1.32
CA ASN A 114 2.43 -9.28 -1.85
C ASN A 114 2.72 -10.65 -1.25
N SER A 115 3.98 -10.97 -0.98
CA SER A 115 4.38 -12.25 -0.39
C SER A 115 3.77 -12.50 0.98
N LEU A 116 3.52 -11.44 1.76
CA LEU A 116 2.90 -11.53 3.08
C LEU A 116 1.42 -11.91 3.02
N THR A 117 0.72 -11.63 1.92
CA THR A 117 -0.73 -11.87 1.80
C THR A 117 -1.13 -13.35 1.72
N THR A 118 -0.18 -14.27 1.61
CA THR A 118 -0.38 -15.71 1.33
C THR A 118 -1.00 -16.02 -0.03
N LEU A 119 -1.46 -15.03 -0.76
CA LEU A 119 -2.06 -15.18 -2.09
C LEU A 119 -0.96 -15.32 -3.18
N PRO A 120 -1.24 -16.04 -4.28
CA PRO A 120 -0.27 -16.27 -5.35
C PRO A 120 -0.11 -15.02 -6.23
N MET A 121 0.63 -14.04 -5.75
CA MET A 121 0.89 -12.77 -6.44
C MET A 121 2.36 -12.42 -6.35
N GLY A 122 2.99 -12.27 -7.49
CA GLY A 122 4.32 -11.66 -7.64
C GLY A 122 4.27 -10.14 -7.44
N GLY A 123 5.34 -9.46 -7.79
CA GLY A 123 5.44 -8.00 -7.67
C GLY A 123 5.65 -7.31 -9.01
N GLY A 124 4.94 -6.24 -9.22
CA GLY A 124 5.09 -5.35 -10.36
C GLY A 124 4.55 -3.96 -10.06
N LYS A 125 4.94 -2.99 -10.85
CA LYS A 125 4.46 -1.62 -10.75
C LYS A 125 4.48 -0.96 -12.13
N GLY A 126 3.60 0.03 -12.32
CA GLY A 126 3.59 0.80 -13.55
C GLY A 126 3.07 2.21 -13.36
N GLY A 127 2.99 2.94 -14.44
CA GLY A 127 2.46 4.29 -14.42
C GLY A 127 2.89 5.15 -15.57
N SER A 128 2.65 6.43 -15.43
CA SER A 128 2.99 7.47 -16.42
C SER A 128 3.19 8.82 -15.75
N ASP A 129 3.97 9.66 -16.37
CA ASP A 129 4.12 11.10 -16.03
C ASP A 129 2.88 11.94 -16.39
N PHE A 130 1.80 11.32 -16.81
CA PHE A 130 0.52 11.96 -17.08
C PHE A 130 -0.13 12.46 -15.79
N ASP A 131 -0.60 13.71 -15.80
CA ASP A 131 -1.39 14.30 -14.70
C ASP A 131 -2.88 14.30 -15.05
N PRO A 132 -3.71 13.48 -14.38
CA PRO A 132 -5.16 13.46 -14.61
C PRO A 132 -5.89 14.67 -14.01
N LYS A 133 -5.23 15.45 -13.14
CA LYS A 133 -5.87 16.62 -12.52
C LYS A 133 -6.17 17.69 -13.57
N GLY A 134 -7.41 18.19 -13.53
CA GLY A 134 -7.87 19.23 -14.45
C GLY A 134 -8.11 18.77 -15.88
N LYS A 135 -7.99 17.48 -16.16
CA LYS A 135 -8.34 16.88 -17.46
C LYS A 135 -9.82 16.49 -17.50
N SER A 136 -10.42 16.63 -18.69
CA SER A 136 -11.78 16.13 -18.91
C SER A 136 -11.82 14.59 -18.89
N ASP A 137 -12.99 14.00 -18.66
CA ASP A 137 -13.17 12.55 -18.76
C ASP A 137 -12.81 12.02 -20.15
N ARG A 138 -13.03 12.79 -21.19
CA ARG A 138 -12.68 12.44 -22.58
C ARG A 138 -11.16 12.42 -22.78
N GLU A 139 -10.44 13.37 -22.21
CA GLU A 139 -8.97 13.41 -22.25
C GLU A 139 -8.38 12.22 -21.49
N VAL A 140 -8.85 11.94 -20.28
CA VAL A 140 -8.41 10.79 -19.49
C VAL A 140 -8.71 9.48 -20.20
N MET A 141 -9.89 9.36 -20.82
CA MET A 141 -10.24 8.18 -21.62
C MET A 141 -9.28 7.97 -22.79
N ARG A 142 -9.00 9.03 -23.58
CA ARG A 142 -8.07 8.94 -24.73
C ARG A 142 -6.66 8.56 -24.28
N PHE A 143 -6.21 9.15 -23.17
CA PHE A 143 -4.92 8.78 -22.56
C PHE A 143 -4.89 7.31 -22.17
N CYS A 144 -5.87 6.84 -21.39
CA CYS A 144 -5.95 5.44 -20.94
C CYS A 144 -6.00 4.45 -22.12
N GLN A 145 -6.73 4.78 -23.19
CA GLN A 145 -6.81 3.96 -24.39
C GLN A 145 -5.45 3.87 -25.10
N SER A 146 -4.75 5.00 -25.24
CA SER A 146 -3.39 5.04 -25.82
C SER A 146 -2.40 4.26 -24.96
N PHE A 147 -2.41 4.48 -23.66
CA PHE A 147 -1.57 3.75 -22.70
C PHE A 147 -1.77 2.23 -22.78
N MET A 148 -3.02 1.79 -22.79
CA MET A 148 -3.34 0.36 -22.87
C MET A 148 -3.03 -0.24 -24.24
N SER A 149 -3.05 0.53 -25.32
CA SER A 149 -2.68 0.06 -26.67
C SER A 149 -1.22 -0.43 -26.76
N GLU A 150 -0.35 0.03 -25.88
CA GLU A 150 1.00 -0.51 -25.73
C GLU A 150 1.04 -1.60 -24.63
N LEU A 151 0.46 -1.34 -23.47
CA LEU A 151 0.58 -2.21 -22.31
C LEU A 151 -0.09 -3.58 -22.48
N TYR A 152 -1.19 -3.69 -23.27
CA TYR A 152 -1.97 -4.92 -23.38
C TYR A 152 -1.17 -6.15 -23.87
N ARG A 153 -0.04 -5.93 -24.54
CA ARG A 153 0.84 -7.00 -25.04
C ARG A 153 1.57 -7.74 -23.93
N HIS A 154 1.70 -7.09 -22.77
CA HIS A 154 2.54 -7.53 -21.66
C HIS A 154 1.75 -8.02 -20.45
N ILE A 155 0.46 -7.72 -20.39
CA ILE A 155 -0.40 -8.03 -19.25
C ILE A 155 -1.45 -9.09 -19.57
N GLY A 156 -1.99 -9.68 -18.53
CA GLY A 156 -3.05 -10.68 -18.63
C GLY A 156 -3.37 -11.29 -17.27
N PRO A 157 -4.47 -12.02 -17.14
CA PRO A 157 -4.95 -12.55 -15.85
C PRO A 157 -3.96 -13.51 -15.17
N ASN A 158 -3.12 -14.18 -15.94
CA ASN A 158 -2.15 -15.17 -15.46
C ASN A 158 -0.68 -14.72 -15.65
N THR A 159 -0.44 -13.51 -16.13
CA THR A 159 0.90 -12.98 -16.39
C THR A 159 1.18 -11.77 -15.52
N ASP A 160 0.41 -10.72 -15.69
CA ASP A 160 0.57 -9.44 -15.01
C ASP A 160 -0.80 -8.77 -14.84
N VAL A 161 -1.18 -8.48 -13.61
CA VAL A 161 -2.49 -7.92 -13.25
C VAL A 161 -2.30 -6.55 -12.59
N PRO A 162 -2.33 -5.45 -13.35
CA PRO A 162 -2.26 -4.11 -12.79
C PRO A 162 -3.50 -3.75 -11.94
N ALA A 163 -3.37 -2.69 -11.16
CA ALA A 163 -4.44 -2.13 -10.33
C ALA A 163 -4.41 -0.60 -10.36
N GLY A 164 -5.28 0.04 -9.60
CA GLY A 164 -5.21 1.46 -9.33
C GLY A 164 -4.11 1.83 -8.32
N ASP A 165 -3.69 3.08 -8.36
CA ASP A 165 -2.79 3.76 -7.43
C ASP A 165 -3.04 5.27 -7.54
N ILE A 166 -2.14 6.14 -7.10
CA ILE A 166 -2.28 7.61 -7.22
C ILE A 166 -2.62 7.98 -8.67
N GLY A 167 -3.68 8.75 -8.86
CA GLY A 167 -4.16 9.21 -10.17
C GLY A 167 -4.86 8.14 -11.02
N VAL A 168 -5.05 6.93 -10.50
CA VAL A 168 -5.74 5.82 -11.17
C VAL A 168 -6.80 5.24 -10.24
N GLY A 169 -8.03 5.71 -10.38
CA GLY A 169 -9.20 5.20 -9.67
C GLY A 169 -10.07 4.31 -10.55
N GLY A 170 -11.30 4.07 -10.10
CA GLY A 170 -12.27 3.23 -10.81
C GLY A 170 -12.59 3.70 -12.24
N ARG A 171 -12.58 5.02 -12.48
CA ARG A 171 -12.76 5.62 -13.81
C ARG A 171 -11.65 5.20 -14.76
N GLU A 172 -10.40 5.40 -14.38
CA GLU A 172 -9.22 5.05 -15.17
C GLU A 172 -9.14 3.53 -15.39
N VAL A 173 -9.36 2.74 -14.33
CA VAL A 173 -9.40 1.27 -14.44
C VAL A 173 -10.48 0.83 -15.43
N GLY A 174 -11.65 1.48 -15.42
CA GLY A 174 -12.71 1.20 -16.40
C GLY A 174 -12.29 1.46 -17.84
N TYR A 175 -11.66 2.61 -18.11
CA TYR A 175 -11.16 2.94 -19.45
C TYR A 175 -10.04 2.00 -19.93
N LEU A 176 -9.12 1.65 -19.03
CA LEU A 176 -8.04 0.71 -19.30
C LEU A 176 -8.59 -0.69 -19.60
N PHE A 177 -9.54 -1.17 -18.80
CA PHE A 177 -10.17 -2.47 -18.99
C PHE A 177 -10.96 -2.55 -20.31
N GLY A 178 -11.74 -1.52 -20.62
CA GLY A 178 -12.51 -1.45 -21.86
C GLY A 178 -11.61 -1.53 -23.10
N GLN A 179 -10.47 -0.85 -23.09
CA GLN A 179 -9.50 -0.90 -24.19
C GLN A 179 -8.80 -2.26 -24.27
N TYR A 180 -8.38 -2.83 -23.15
CA TYR A 180 -7.80 -4.17 -23.11
C TYR A 180 -8.75 -5.21 -23.71
N LYS A 181 -10.00 -5.24 -23.22
CA LYS A 181 -11.05 -6.15 -23.72
C LYS A 181 -11.24 -6.04 -25.23
N ARG A 182 -11.24 -4.81 -25.75
CA ARG A 182 -11.37 -4.56 -27.20
C ARG A 182 -10.19 -5.11 -27.99
N LEU A 183 -8.95 -4.87 -27.52
CA LEU A 183 -7.73 -5.28 -28.24
C LEU A 183 -7.50 -6.79 -28.21
N LYS A 184 -7.76 -7.42 -27.05
CA LYS A 184 -7.63 -8.87 -26.88
C LYS A 184 -8.80 -9.67 -27.41
N ASN A 185 -9.97 -9.04 -27.59
CA ASN A 185 -11.24 -9.70 -27.90
C ASN A 185 -11.60 -10.80 -26.90
N GLU A 186 -11.33 -10.55 -25.61
CA GLU A 186 -11.64 -11.46 -24.52
C GLU A 186 -12.08 -10.69 -23.26
N TYR A 187 -12.93 -11.32 -22.46
CA TYR A 187 -13.33 -10.84 -21.16
C TYR A 187 -12.60 -11.66 -20.09
N SER A 188 -11.59 -11.06 -19.46
CA SER A 188 -10.72 -11.78 -18.53
C SER A 188 -10.56 -11.06 -17.19
N GLY A 189 -9.92 -11.71 -16.23
CA GLY A 189 -9.62 -11.17 -14.91
C GLY A 189 -8.41 -10.22 -14.88
N VAL A 190 -8.03 -9.61 -16.00
CA VAL A 190 -6.99 -8.58 -16.03
C VAL A 190 -7.47 -7.32 -15.33
N LEU A 191 -6.55 -6.62 -14.67
CA LEU A 191 -6.83 -5.45 -13.83
C LEU A 191 -7.67 -5.77 -12.57
N THR A 192 -7.37 -5.12 -11.48
CA THR A 192 -8.21 -5.10 -10.28
C THR A 192 -8.59 -3.68 -9.88
N GLY A 193 -9.62 -3.55 -9.04
CA GLY A 193 -10.29 -2.28 -8.78
C GLY A 193 -11.32 -1.94 -9.86
N LYS A 194 -11.80 -2.96 -10.56
CA LYS A 194 -12.89 -2.82 -11.54
C LYS A 194 -14.21 -2.45 -10.86
N GLY A 195 -15.12 -1.85 -11.61
CA GLY A 195 -16.48 -1.65 -11.16
C GLY A 195 -17.22 -2.98 -10.94
N LEU A 196 -18.18 -2.98 -10.02
CA LEU A 196 -18.97 -4.18 -9.68
C LEU A 196 -19.71 -4.77 -10.88
N THR A 197 -20.07 -3.96 -11.86
CA THR A 197 -20.79 -4.39 -13.06
C THR A 197 -19.91 -5.14 -14.07
N PHE A 198 -18.60 -5.15 -13.87
CA PHE A 198 -17.65 -5.78 -14.79
C PHE A 198 -16.47 -6.49 -14.10
N GLY A 199 -16.77 -7.19 -13.03
CA GLY A 199 -15.83 -8.11 -12.37
C GLY A 199 -15.09 -7.54 -11.16
N GLY A 200 -15.52 -6.40 -10.63
CA GLY A 200 -15.01 -5.84 -9.38
C GLY A 200 -15.46 -6.64 -8.14
N SER A 201 -14.74 -6.49 -7.05
CA SER A 201 -15.05 -7.11 -5.75
C SER A 201 -15.70 -6.11 -4.81
N LEU A 202 -16.67 -6.58 -4.04
CA LEU A 202 -17.13 -5.89 -2.83
C LEU A 202 -15.96 -5.75 -1.84
N ILE A 203 -16.07 -4.83 -0.87
CA ILE A 203 -15.04 -4.54 0.15
C ILE A 203 -13.74 -3.97 -0.42
N ARG A 204 -13.58 -3.83 -1.74
CA ARG A 204 -12.31 -3.34 -2.31
C ARG A 204 -12.00 -1.90 -1.90
N THR A 205 -13.01 -1.05 -1.79
CA THR A 205 -12.87 0.36 -1.38
C THR A 205 -12.46 0.46 0.09
N GLU A 206 -13.05 -0.37 0.93
CA GLU A 206 -12.88 -0.44 2.37
C GLU A 206 -11.57 -1.14 2.78
N ALA A 207 -11.08 -2.02 1.94
CA ALA A 207 -10.11 -3.06 2.26
C ALA A 207 -8.82 -2.57 2.92
N THR A 208 -8.29 -1.42 2.55
CA THR A 208 -7.06 -0.92 3.17
C THR A 208 -7.30 -0.46 4.61
N GLY A 209 -8.36 0.32 4.83
CA GLY A 209 -8.75 0.78 6.17
C GLY A 209 -9.21 -0.37 7.08
N TYR A 210 -10.02 -1.29 6.55
CA TYR A 210 -10.46 -2.48 7.27
C TYR A 210 -9.29 -3.39 7.62
N GLY A 211 -8.43 -3.66 6.65
CA GLY A 211 -7.23 -4.48 6.85
C GLY A 211 -6.28 -3.90 7.90
N LEU A 212 -6.06 -2.59 7.89
CA LEU A 212 -5.31 -1.89 8.92
C LEU A 212 -5.87 -2.17 10.32
N CYS A 213 -7.19 -2.09 10.47
CA CYS A 213 -7.84 -2.34 11.76
C CYS A 213 -7.76 -3.82 12.17
N TYR A 214 -7.88 -4.76 11.23
CA TYR A 214 -7.72 -6.19 11.53
C TYR A 214 -6.30 -6.54 11.97
N PHE A 215 -5.29 -6.02 11.28
CA PHE A 215 -3.89 -6.18 11.68
C PHE A 215 -3.65 -5.57 13.08
N THR A 216 -4.12 -4.34 13.29
CA THR A 216 -3.99 -3.64 14.59
C THR A 216 -4.69 -4.40 15.70
N GLN A 217 -5.90 -4.92 15.44
CA GLN A 217 -6.65 -5.72 16.43
C GLN A 217 -5.90 -7.01 16.82
N ALA A 218 -5.26 -7.67 15.85
CA ALA A 218 -4.42 -8.85 16.12
C ALA A 218 -3.21 -8.47 16.99
N LEU A 219 -2.53 -7.36 16.68
CA LEU A 219 -1.43 -6.81 17.49
C LEU A 219 -1.89 -6.47 18.92
N LEU A 220 -3.03 -5.82 19.06
CA LEU A 220 -3.59 -5.46 20.37
C LEU A 220 -3.92 -6.72 21.20
N LYS A 221 -4.57 -7.72 20.60
CA LYS A 221 -4.91 -8.99 21.26
C LYS A 221 -3.69 -9.75 21.74
N ASP A 222 -2.65 -9.81 20.91
CA ASP A 222 -1.37 -10.45 21.25
C ASP A 222 -0.69 -9.78 22.47
N ASN A 223 -0.97 -8.49 22.68
CA ASN A 223 -0.45 -7.70 23.80
C ASN A 223 -1.50 -7.46 24.91
N GLY A 224 -2.53 -8.30 24.99
CA GLY A 224 -3.49 -8.34 26.11
C GLY A 224 -4.52 -7.22 26.15
N THR A 225 -4.76 -6.54 25.01
CA THR A 225 -5.75 -5.47 24.90
C THR A 225 -6.57 -5.58 23.61
N SER A 226 -7.42 -4.59 23.31
CA SER A 226 -8.25 -4.54 22.11
C SER A 226 -8.57 -3.08 21.74
N PHE A 227 -9.29 -2.86 20.66
CA PHE A 227 -9.85 -1.53 20.34
C PHE A 227 -10.93 -1.07 21.32
N GLU A 228 -11.60 -2.00 22.02
CA GLU A 228 -12.72 -1.67 22.90
C GLU A 228 -12.32 -0.61 23.96
N GLY A 229 -13.06 0.50 23.97
CA GLY A 229 -12.85 1.62 24.88
C GLY A 229 -11.59 2.45 24.64
N LYS A 230 -10.82 2.19 23.57
CA LYS A 230 -9.60 2.93 23.25
C LYS A 230 -9.88 4.21 22.48
N THR A 231 -9.06 5.23 22.76
CA THR A 231 -9.06 6.48 21.98
C THR A 231 -8.09 6.35 20.81
N VAL A 232 -8.56 6.64 19.60
CA VAL A 232 -7.80 6.50 18.36
C VAL A 232 -7.68 7.84 17.66
N THR A 233 -6.47 8.19 17.23
CA THR A 233 -6.21 9.30 16.31
C THR A 233 -5.93 8.77 14.92
N ILE A 234 -6.56 9.38 13.92
CA ILE A 234 -6.37 9.06 12.50
C ILE A 234 -5.98 10.34 11.77
N SER A 235 -4.97 10.28 10.92
CA SER A 235 -4.67 11.32 9.94
C SER A 235 -5.32 11.01 8.59
N GLY A 236 -5.55 12.06 7.80
CA GLY A 236 -6.22 11.93 6.52
C GLY A 236 -7.75 11.98 6.62
N SER A 237 -8.37 12.03 5.47
CA SER A 237 -9.83 11.97 5.26
C SER A 237 -10.17 11.39 3.88
N GLY A 238 -9.25 10.62 3.32
CA GLY A 238 -9.46 9.81 2.12
C GLY A 238 -9.92 8.40 2.47
N ASN A 239 -9.99 7.52 1.48
CA ASN A 239 -10.50 6.15 1.62
C ASN A 239 -9.91 5.40 2.82
N VAL A 240 -8.59 5.38 2.96
CA VAL A 240 -7.93 4.63 4.06
C VAL A 240 -8.40 5.15 5.41
N ALA A 241 -8.39 6.47 5.61
CA ALA A 241 -8.79 7.10 6.87
C ALA A 241 -10.28 6.90 7.18
N ILE A 242 -11.17 7.08 6.19
CA ILE A 242 -12.62 6.90 6.34
C ILE A 242 -12.94 5.47 6.80
N TYR A 243 -12.41 4.47 6.10
CA TYR A 243 -12.72 3.08 6.42
C TYR A 243 -11.93 2.52 7.61
N ALA A 244 -10.77 3.08 7.94
CA ALA A 244 -10.12 2.84 9.24
C ALA A 244 -10.97 3.38 10.40
N CYS A 245 -11.53 4.60 10.26
CA CYS A 245 -12.44 5.17 11.24
C CYS A 245 -13.69 4.30 11.41
N GLU A 246 -14.30 3.86 10.32
CA GLU A 246 -15.48 3.00 10.34
C GLU A 246 -15.21 1.68 11.09
N LYS A 247 -14.16 0.97 10.70
CA LYS A 247 -13.85 -0.34 11.28
C LYS A 247 -13.36 -0.22 12.72
N ALA A 248 -12.52 0.76 13.07
CA ALA A 248 -12.09 0.98 14.44
C ALA A 248 -13.27 1.28 15.38
N THR A 249 -14.25 2.07 14.91
CA THR A 249 -15.49 2.35 15.64
C THR A 249 -16.33 1.08 15.80
N GLN A 250 -16.48 0.26 14.77
CA GLN A 250 -17.15 -1.04 14.84
C GLN A 250 -16.50 -1.99 15.85
N LEU A 251 -15.17 -1.90 16.03
CA LEU A 251 -14.40 -2.69 17.00
C LEU A 251 -14.40 -2.09 18.41
N GLY A 252 -15.21 -1.05 18.67
CA GLY A 252 -15.43 -0.46 19.99
C GLY A 252 -14.51 0.69 20.35
N ALA A 253 -13.70 1.20 19.42
CA ALA A 253 -12.86 2.37 19.67
C ALA A 253 -13.62 3.69 19.51
N LYS A 254 -13.10 4.74 20.15
CA LYS A 254 -13.50 6.11 19.91
C LYS A 254 -12.45 6.82 19.04
N VAL A 255 -12.75 7.01 17.77
CA VAL A 255 -11.92 7.79 16.85
C VAL A 255 -12.20 9.27 17.06
N VAL A 256 -11.18 10.06 17.37
CA VAL A 256 -11.37 11.47 17.80
C VAL A 256 -10.78 12.49 16.83
N THR A 257 -10.02 12.07 15.82
CA THR A 257 -9.44 13.00 14.83
C THR A 257 -9.57 12.49 13.41
N MET A 258 -9.67 13.43 12.47
CA MET A 258 -9.40 13.26 11.05
C MET A 258 -8.75 14.53 10.51
N SER A 259 -8.00 14.44 9.40
CA SER A 259 -7.25 15.57 8.86
C SER A 259 -7.30 15.67 7.34
N ASP A 260 -6.90 16.81 6.83
CA ASP A 260 -6.52 16.98 5.43
C ASP A 260 -5.24 17.85 5.33
N SER A 261 -4.85 18.24 4.12
CA SER A 261 -3.64 19.05 3.90
C SER A 261 -3.65 20.42 4.58
N ASN A 262 -4.80 20.87 5.07
CA ASN A 262 -4.96 22.21 5.65
C ASN A 262 -5.02 22.21 7.18
N GLY A 263 -5.15 21.03 7.82
CA GLY A 263 -5.24 20.89 9.27
C GLY A 263 -6.06 19.69 9.70
N PHE A 264 -6.41 19.62 10.98
CA PHE A 264 -7.19 18.51 11.51
C PHE A 264 -8.37 18.97 12.36
N VAL A 265 -9.37 18.10 12.45
CA VAL A 265 -10.48 18.22 13.40
C VAL A 265 -10.23 17.29 14.59
N TYR A 266 -10.57 17.76 15.77
CA TYR A 266 -10.66 16.98 17.00
C TYR A 266 -12.08 17.04 17.53
N ASP A 267 -12.71 15.88 17.67
CA ASP A 267 -14.05 15.73 18.25
C ASP A 267 -13.97 14.82 19.48
N PRO A 268 -14.05 15.35 20.71
CA PRO A 268 -13.95 14.56 21.93
C PRO A 268 -15.10 13.57 22.12
N GLU A 269 -16.22 13.76 21.42
CA GLU A 269 -17.37 12.85 21.46
C GLU A 269 -17.22 11.67 20.49
N GLY A 270 -16.21 11.72 19.61
CA GLY A 270 -15.97 10.78 18.52
C GLY A 270 -16.41 11.34 17.18
N ILE A 271 -15.66 11.00 16.14
CA ILE A 271 -15.90 11.46 14.77
C ILE A 271 -17.26 10.97 14.27
N ASP A 272 -18.07 11.91 13.80
CA ASP A 272 -19.27 11.64 13.02
C ASP A 272 -18.87 11.31 11.59
N LEU A 273 -18.81 10.01 11.30
CA LEU A 273 -18.31 9.51 10.02
C LEU A 273 -19.23 9.85 8.85
N ASP A 274 -20.54 9.87 9.07
CA ASP A 274 -21.50 10.22 8.01
C ASP A 274 -21.31 11.67 7.57
N LEU A 275 -21.05 12.57 8.51
CA LEU A 275 -20.71 13.96 8.20
C LEU A 275 -19.38 14.06 7.44
N VAL A 276 -18.36 13.26 7.80
CA VAL A 276 -17.09 13.22 7.06
C VAL A 276 -17.31 12.71 5.63
N LYS A 277 -18.09 11.64 5.45
CA LYS A 277 -18.41 11.10 4.11
C LYS A 277 -19.17 12.14 3.27
N ASP A 278 -20.14 12.84 3.83
CA ASP A 278 -20.85 13.93 3.14
C ASP A 278 -19.86 15.02 2.68
N ILE A 279 -18.99 15.49 3.58
CA ILE A 279 -18.00 16.53 3.25
C ILE A 279 -17.04 16.06 2.16
N LYS A 280 -16.45 14.86 2.30
CA LYS A 280 -15.32 14.40 1.47
C LYS A 280 -15.74 13.73 0.18
N GLU A 281 -16.75 12.86 0.23
CA GLU A 281 -17.14 12.02 -0.91
C GLU A 281 -18.24 12.70 -1.74
N VAL A 282 -19.22 13.33 -1.08
CA VAL A 282 -20.36 13.96 -1.78
C VAL A 282 -20.01 15.38 -2.22
N ARG A 283 -19.65 16.25 -1.26
CA ARG A 283 -19.42 17.68 -1.53
C ARG A 283 -17.99 18.00 -1.99
N ARG A 284 -17.04 17.05 -1.81
CA ARG A 284 -15.60 17.22 -2.09
C ARG A 284 -15.00 18.45 -1.38
N GLY A 285 -15.51 18.74 -0.19
CA GLY A 285 -15.12 19.85 0.66
C GLY A 285 -13.87 19.60 1.49
N ARG A 286 -13.61 20.52 2.42
CA ARG A 286 -12.47 20.44 3.33
C ARG A 286 -12.91 20.01 4.72
N ILE A 287 -12.03 19.29 5.44
CA ILE A 287 -12.37 18.75 6.77
C ILE A 287 -12.74 19.86 7.77
N LYS A 288 -12.26 21.09 7.58
CA LYS A 288 -12.61 22.23 8.41
C LYS A 288 -14.13 22.52 8.50
N GLU A 289 -14.90 22.11 7.47
CA GLU A 289 -16.37 22.27 7.45
C GLU A 289 -17.08 21.42 8.50
N TYR A 290 -16.39 20.42 9.04
CA TYR A 290 -16.90 19.51 10.07
C TYR A 290 -17.40 20.27 11.32
N VAL A 291 -16.61 21.26 11.77
CA VAL A 291 -16.94 22.02 13.00
C VAL A 291 -18.19 22.92 12.87
N GLU A 292 -18.64 23.20 11.65
CA GLU A 292 -19.86 23.96 11.42
C GLU A 292 -21.10 23.21 11.92
N LYS A 293 -21.08 21.87 11.93
CA LYS A 293 -22.17 21.01 12.36
C LYS A 293 -21.90 20.26 13.67
N ARG A 294 -20.68 20.35 14.21
CA ARG A 294 -20.27 19.70 15.47
C ARG A 294 -19.68 20.75 16.42
N PRO A 295 -20.50 21.42 17.25
CA PRO A 295 -20.09 22.58 18.05
C PRO A 295 -19.03 22.26 19.12
N ASN A 296 -18.95 21.00 19.57
CA ASN A 296 -17.95 20.56 20.56
C ASN A 296 -16.61 20.15 19.91
N ALA A 297 -16.58 20.04 18.57
CA ALA A 297 -15.36 19.76 17.83
C ALA A 297 -14.54 21.03 17.61
N THR A 298 -13.23 20.88 17.50
CA THR A 298 -12.29 21.97 17.19
C THR A 298 -11.55 21.69 15.89
N TYR A 299 -11.19 22.74 15.17
CA TYR A 299 -10.33 22.66 14.00
C TYR A 299 -9.01 23.39 14.26
N THR A 300 -7.90 22.69 14.01
CA THR A 300 -6.56 23.26 14.14
C THR A 300 -5.93 23.37 12.74
N PRO A 301 -5.75 24.60 12.20
CA PRO A 301 -5.17 24.79 10.89
C PRO A 301 -3.67 24.50 10.88
N ASN A 302 -3.15 24.05 9.72
CA ASN A 302 -1.72 23.83 9.46
C ASN A 302 -1.02 22.93 10.50
N ALA A 303 -1.76 21.99 11.10
CA ALA A 303 -1.27 21.09 12.12
C ALA A 303 -1.67 19.64 11.80
N ARG A 304 -0.94 18.72 12.40
CA ARG A 304 -1.17 17.27 12.34
C ARG A 304 -1.86 16.80 13.63
N PRO A 305 -2.60 15.67 13.62
CA PRO A 305 -3.40 15.25 14.78
C PRO A 305 -2.59 14.67 15.95
N TRP A 306 -1.28 14.54 15.82
CA TRP A 306 -0.42 13.79 16.75
C TRP A 306 -0.23 14.46 18.12
N THR A 307 -0.69 15.71 18.26
CA THR A 307 -0.74 16.41 19.56
C THR A 307 -1.90 15.97 20.44
N VAL A 308 -2.90 15.30 19.88
CA VAL A 308 -4.06 14.77 20.61
C VAL A 308 -3.68 13.48 21.30
N ALA A 309 -3.90 13.40 22.62
CA ALA A 309 -3.64 12.18 23.38
C ALA A 309 -4.51 11.01 22.91
N CYS A 310 -3.89 9.86 22.69
CA CYS A 310 -4.56 8.66 22.21
C CYS A 310 -3.87 7.39 22.70
N ASP A 311 -4.61 6.28 22.68
CA ASP A 311 -4.04 4.95 22.89
C ASP A 311 -3.40 4.40 21.61
N ILE A 312 -4.00 4.69 20.45
CA ILE A 312 -3.61 4.15 19.15
C ILE A 312 -3.57 5.29 18.13
N ALA A 313 -2.49 5.39 17.37
CA ALA A 313 -2.34 6.31 16.27
C ALA A 313 -2.29 5.56 14.93
N LEU A 314 -3.14 5.97 13.98
CA LEU A 314 -3.24 5.37 12.65
C LEU A 314 -2.90 6.44 11.59
N PRO A 315 -1.65 6.54 11.16
CA PRO A 315 -1.26 7.44 10.07
C PRO A 315 -1.81 6.95 8.72
N CYS A 316 -2.81 7.66 8.18
CA CYS A 316 -3.56 7.26 6.98
C CYS A 316 -3.55 8.31 5.86
N ALA A 317 -2.70 9.34 5.94
CA ALA A 317 -2.71 10.44 4.97
C ALA A 317 -1.60 10.31 3.92
N THR A 318 -0.39 10.73 4.25
CA THR A 318 0.70 10.88 3.28
C THR A 318 2.04 10.40 3.81
N GLN A 319 2.97 10.19 2.88
CA GLN A 319 4.36 9.86 3.21
C GLN A 319 5.00 10.94 4.10
N ASN A 320 5.80 10.50 5.09
CA ASN A 320 6.56 11.38 6.00
C ASN A 320 5.71 12.39 6.79
N GLU A 321 4.49 12.02 7.12
CA GLU A 321 3.58 12.88 7.89
C GLU A 321 3.76 12.79 9.41
N LEU A 322 4.49 11.80 9.91
CA LEU A 322 4.80 11.62 11.32
C LEU A 322 6.33 11.65 11.48
N ASP A 323 6.83 12.77 11.97
CA ASP A 323 8.26 12.99 12.18
C ASP A 323 8.71 12.73 13.63
N LEU A 324 9.99 12.95 13.92
CA LEU A 324 10.55 12.69 15.24
C LEU A 324 9.89 13.53 16.36
N GLU A 325 9.52 14.78 16.07
CA GLU A 325 8.87 15.64 17.07
C GLU A 325 7.45 15.14 17.36
N ASP A 326 6.71 14.72 16.34
CA ASP A 326 5.42 14.07 16.51
C ASP A 326 5.53 12.77 17.33
N ALA A 327 6.55 11.95 17.06
CA ALA A 327 6.80 10.71 17.81
C ALA A 327 7.10 10.99 19.29
N LYS A 328 7.85 12.04 19.61
CA LYS A 328 8.10 12.46 21.01
C LYS A 328 6.81 12.83 21.73
N VAL A 329 5.91 13.53 21.04
CA VAL A 329 4.60 13.90 21.62
C VAL A 329 3.73 12.67 21.86
N LEU A 330 3.65 11.76 20.90
CA LEU A 330 2.90 10.50 21.03
C LEU A 330 3.42 9.67 22.23
N VAL A 331 4.74 9.53 22.36
CA VAL A 331 5.35 8.82 23.50
C VAL A 331 5.04 9.51 24.83
N ALA A 332 5.15 10.86 24.89
CA ALA A 332 4.81 11.63 26.08
C ALA A 332 3.34 11.46 26.48
N ASN A 333 2.45 11.33 25.51
CA ASN A 333 1.03 11.05 25.68
C ASN A 333 0.72 9.55 25.92
N LYS A 334 1.74 8.69 26.06
CA LYS A 334 1.63 7.26 26.35
C LYS A 334 0.86 6.47 25.28
N VAL A 335 1.06 6.80 24.01
CA VAL A 335 0.52 6.00 22.91
C VAL A 335 0.98 4.54 23.04
N PHE A 336 0.06 3.61 22.89
CA PHE A 336 0.36 2.18 22.99
C PHE A 336 0.87 1.62 21.64
N ALA A 337 0.22 2.00 20.55
CA ALA A 337 0.56 1.51 19.21
C ALA A 337 0.46 2.59 18.14
N VAL A 338 1.36 2.51 17.17
CA VAL A 338 1.33 3.27 15.91
C VAL A 338 1.30 2.27 14.76
N CYS A 339 0.20 2.22 13.99
CA CYS A 339 0.02 1.29 12.88
C CYS A 339 -0.27 2.05 11.59
N GLU A 340 0.56 1.84 10.58
CA GLU A 340 0.54 2.62 9.34
C GLU A 340 -0.55 2.19 8.36
N GLY A 341 -1.44 3.12 8.01
CA GLY A 341 -2.41 2.95 6.92
C GLY A 341 -1.91 3.48 5.58
N ALA A 342 -1.13 4.56 5.59
CA ALA A 342 -0.46 5.09 4.41
C ALA A 342 0.84 4.32 4.08
N ASN A 343 1.45 4.63 2.94
CA ASN A 343 2.76 4.10 2.61
C ASN A 343 3.84 5.02 3.19
N MET A 344 4.71 4.48 4.05
CA MET A 344 5.81 5.17 4.72
C MET A 344 5.42 6.53 5.33
N PRO A 345 4.36 6.61 6.15
CA PRO A 345 3.94 7.88 6.74
C PRO A 345 4.87 8.34 7.87
N THR A 346 5.60 7.41 8.49
CA THR A 346 6.49 7.69 9.64
C THR A 346 7.94 7.74 9.16
N THR A 347 8.68 8.77 9.60
CA THR A 347 10.10 8.88 9.23
C THR A 347 10.96 7.85 9.97
N PRO A 348 12.12 7.42 9.42
CA PRO A 348 12.97 6.41 10.05
C PRO A 348 13.38 6.77 11.50
N GLU A 349 13.69 8.03 11.76
CA GLU A 349 14.05 8.52 13.08
C GLU A 349 12.87 8.41 14.06
N ALA A 350 11.67 8.69 13.59
CA ALA A 350 10.45 8.55 14.39
C ALA A 350 10.15 7.07 14.70
N ILE A 351 10.30 6.17 13.72
CA ILE A 351 10.14 4.72 13.92
C ILE A 351 11.10 4.23 15.01
N HIS A 352 12.38 4.56 14.87
CA HIS A 352 13.39 4.16 15.84
C HIS A 352 13.07 4.70 17.25
N TYR A 353 12.63 5.95 17.35
CA TYR A 353 12.28 6.58 18.64
C TYR A 353 11.05 5.89 19.28
N LEU A 354 9.99 5.62 18.51
CA LEU A 354 8.80 4.92 18.99
C LEU A 354 9.15 3.54 19.55
N MET A 355 9.86 2.72 18.77
CA MET A 355 10.25 1.36 19.16
C MET A 355 11.15 1.36 20.40
N LYS A 356 12.13 2.26 20.46
CA LYS A 356 13.03 2.42 21.63
C LYS A 356 12.29 2.77 22.92
N ASN A 357 11.15 3.46 22.82
CA ASN A 357 10.32 3.83 23.96
C ASN A 357 9.17 2.83 24.23
N GLY A 358 9.21 1.65 23.62
CA GLY A 358 8.27 0.56 23.90
C GLY A 358 6.91 0.71 23.24
N VAL A 359 6.77 1.59 22.25
CA VAL A 359 5.55 1.73 21.44
C VAL A 359 5.53 0.62 20.40
N PHE A 360 4.42 -0.10 20.28
CA PHE A 360 4.24 -1.10 19.23
C PHE A 360 4.10 -0.39 17.88
N TYR A 361 5.01 -0.68 16.96
CA TYR A 361 4.99 -0.08 15.64
C TYR A 361 4.74 -1.14 14.57
N ALA A 362 3.74 -0.88 13.69
CA ALA A 362 3.40 -1.74 12.57
C ALA A 362 3.69 -1.04 11.23
N PRO A 363 4.59 -1.60 10.39
CA PRO A 363 4.97 -0.97 9.11
C PRO A 363 3.86 -1.08 8.08
N GLY A 364 3.69 -0.06 7.25
CA GLY A 364 2.65 0.00 6.22
C GLY A 364 2.64 -1.18 5.26
N LYS A 365 3.82 -1.71 4.88
CA LYS A 365 3.90 -2.88 3.99
C LYS A 365 3.17 -4.13 4.53
N ALA A 366 3.00 -4.24 5.86
CA ALA A 366 2.23 -5.30 6.50
C ALA A 366 0.82 -4.82 6.86
N SER A 367 0.71 -3.74 7.63
CA SER A 367 -0.56 -3.28 8.18
C SER A 367 -1.54 -2.73 7.12
N ASN A 368 -1.05 -2.15 6.01
CA ASN A 368 -1.92 -1.64 4.94
C ASN A 368 -2.11 -2.62 3.76
N ALA A 369 -1.68 -3.87 3.90
CA ALA A 369 -1.76 -4.86 2.84
C ALA A 369 -3.21 -5.27 2.46
N GLY A 370 -4.22 -4.82 3.21
CA GLY A 370 -5.62 -5.14 2.95
C GLY A 370 -6.08 -4.80 1.53
N GLY A 371 -5.64 -3.68 0.98
CA GLY A 371 -5.98 -3.29 -0.40
C GLY A 371 -5.49 -4.27 -1.45
N VAL A 372 -4.24 -4.72 -1.36
CA VAL A 372 -3.69 -5.71 -2.30
C VAL A 372 -4.23 -7.12 -2.01
N ALA A 373 -4.51 -7.46 -0.74
CA ALA A 373 -5.17 -8.71 -0.38
C ALA A 373 -6.56 -8.80 -1.05
N CYS A 374 -7.38 -7.76 -0.91
CA CYS A 374 -8.69 -7.73 -1.58
C CYS A 374 -8.56 -7.75 -3.12
N SER A 375 -7.51 -7.15 -3.68
CA SER A 375 -7.23 -7.28 -5.12
C SER A 375 -6.95 -8.73 -5.52
N GLY A 376 -6.22 -9.50 -4.70
CA GLY A 376 -6.02 -10.94 -4.92
C GLY A 376 -7.32 -11.74 -4.79
N LEU A 377 -8.21 -11.34 -3.87
CA LEU A 377 -9.54 -11.93 -3.76
C LEU A 377 -10.41 -11.61 -5.01
N GLU A 378 -10.29 -10.41 -5.57
CA GLU A 378 -10.93 -10.06 -6.86
C GLU A 378 -10.42 -10.95 -8.01
N MET A 379 -9.09 -11.16 -8.06
CA MET A 379 -8.51 -12.10 -9.05
C MET A 379 -9.07 -13.52 -8.87
N SER A 380 -9.21 -14.00 -7.65
CA SER A 380 -9.78 -15.32 -7.36
C SER A 380 -11.24 -15.43 -7.80
N GLN A 381 -12.06 -14.43 -7.53
CA GLN A 381 -13.45 -14.35 -7.99
C GLN A 381 -13.51 -14.35 -9.53
N ASN A 382 -12.65 -13.56 -10.18
CA ASN A 382 -12.61 -13.49 -11.64
C ASN A 382 -12.18 -14.82 -12.28
N ALA A 383 -11.22 -15.53 -11.68
CA ALA A 383 -10.77 -16.83 -12.17
C ALA A 383 -11.85 -17.92 -12.05
N GLN A 384 -12.71 -17.81 -11.06
CA GLN A 384 -13.85 -18.72 -10.84
C GLN A 384 -15.11 -18.29 -11.61
N HIS A 385 -15.14 -17.12 -12.21
CA HIS A 385 -16.33 -16.48 -12.79
C HIS A 385 -17.48 -16.36 -11.77
N LEU A 386 -17.15 -16.07 -10.52
CA LEU A 386 -18.08 -15.90 -9.41
C LEU A 386 -17.93 -14.51 -8.77
N SER A 387 -18.97 -14.07 -8.08
CA SER A 387 -18.94 -12.92 -7.17
C SER A 387 -19.27 -13.41 -5.77
N TRP A 388 -18.44 -13.04 -4.80
CA TRP A 388 -18.67 -13.33 -3.40
C TRP A 388 -19.45 -12.20 -2.72
N THR A 389 -20.13 -12.50 -1.63
CA THR A 389 -20.82 -11.52 -0.81
C THR A 389 -19.81 -10.61 -0.07
N ALA A 390 -20.26 -9.48 0.45
CA ALA A 390 -19.42 -8.59 1.23
C ALA A 390 -18.85 -9.30 2.47
N GLU A 391 -19.68 -10.10 3.13
CA GLU A 391 -19.31 -10.87 4.32
C GLU A 391 -18.24 -11.92 3.99
N GLU A 392 -18.36 -12.64 2.87
CA GLU A 392 -17.36 -13.61 2.43
C GLU A 392 -16.00 -12.95 2.14
N VAL A 393 -16.01 -11.79 1.47
CA VAL A 393 -14.78 -11.05 1.18
C VAL A 393 -14.17 -10.48 2.45
N ASP A 394 -14.99 -9.88 3.34
CA ASP A 394 -14.52 -9.27 4.60
C ASP A 394 -13.92 -10.34 5.53
N GLN A 395 -14.56 -11.51 5.66
CA GLN A 395 -14.02 -12.60 6.47
C GLN A 395 -12.68 -13.13 5.93
N LYS A 396 -12.54 -13.25 4.61
CA LYS A 396 -11.28 -13.65 3.99
C LYS A 396 -10.20 -12.59 4.20
N LEU A 397 -10.57 -11.30 4.09
CA LEU A 397 -9.67 -10.18 4.34
C LEU A 397 -9.17 -10.18 5.79
N GLU A 398 -10.07 -10.35 6.76
CA GLU A 398 -9.70 -10.46 8.18
C GLU A 398 -8.69 -11.60 8.40
N ASN A 399 -8.99 -12.80 7.90
CA ASN A 399 -8.11 -13.95 8.02
C ASN A 399 -6.72 -13.71 7.43
N ILE A 400 -6.65 -13.05 6.27
CA ILE A 400 -5.37 -12.70 5.63
C ILE A 400 -4.59 -11.70 6.51
N MET A 401 -5.25 -10.67 7.03
CA MET A 401 -4.57 -9.64 7.82
C MET A 401 -4.08 -10.16 9.18
N VAL A 402 -4.86 -11.03 9.82
CA VAL A 402 -4.42 -11.73 11.04
C VAL A 402 -3.21 -12.61 10.75
N ASN A 403 -3.24 -13.38 9.66
CA ASN A 403 -2.10 -14.20 9.25
C ASN A 403 -0.84 -13.38 8.93
N ILE A 404 -1.00 -12.21 8.30
CA ILE A 404 0.14 -11.29 8.08
C ILE A 404 0.74 -10.87 9.42
N PHE A 405 -0.09 -10.49 10.38
CA PHE A 405 0.40 -10.12 11.72
C PHE A 405 1.15 -11.28 12.39
N GLU A 406 0.55 -12.47 12.44
CA GLU A 406 1.15 -13.66 13.04
C GLU A 406 2.48 -14.02 12.38
N THR A 407 2.55 -13.97 11.06
CA THR A 407 3.77 -14.21 10.29
C THR A 407 4.87 -13.19 10.67
N CYS A 408 4.55 -11.89 10.73
CA CYS A 408 5.51 -10.86 11.12
C CYS A 408 5.99 -11.04 12.56
N ARG A 409 5.08 -11.35 13.50
CA ARG A 409 5.38 -11.61 14.91
C ARG A 409 6.31 -12.81 15.08
N ASP A 410 5.92 -13.94 14.50
CA ASP A 410 6.62 -15.21 14.69
C ASP A 410 8.01 -15.18 14.05
N THR A 411 8.14 -14.58 12.87
CA THR A 411 9.43 -14.36 12.21
C THR A 411 10.32 -13.41 13.02
N ALA A 412 9.80 -12.29 13.49
CA ALA A 412 10.57 -11.38 14.34
C ALA A 412 11.12 -12.11 15.59
N LYS A 413 10.29 -12.92 16.22
CA LYS A 413 10.69 -13.73 17.40
C LYS A 413 11.74 -14.77 17.04
N GLU A 414 11.60 -15.50 15.94
CA GLU A 414 12.55 -16.51 15.47
C GLU A 414 13.95 -15.93 15.26
N TYR A 415 14.02 -14.68 14.74
CA TYR A 415 15.28 -13.98 14.48
C TYR A 415 15.78 -13.12 15.67
N GLY A 416 15.20 -13.27 16.85
CA GLY A 416 15.66 -12.59 18.08
C GLY A 416 15.23 -11.13 18.21
N HIS A 417 14.29 -10.67 17.37
CA HIS A 417 13.74 -9.31 17.32
C HIS A 417 12.26 -9.27 17.76
N GLU A 418 11.95 -9.92 18.89
CA GLU A 418 10.59 -10.01 19.40
C GLU A 418 9.94 -8.61 19.49
N LYS A 419 8.74 -8.47 18.92
CA LYS A 419 7.95 -7.23 18.81
C LYS A 419 8.46 -6.19 17.79
N GLU A 420 9.51 -6.47 17.05
CA GLU A 420 9.99 -5.64 15.95
C GLU A 420 9.34 -6.09 14.62
N TYR A 421 8.07 -5.74 14.43
CA TYR A 421 7.27 -6.22 13.29
C TYR A 421 7.81 -5.76 11.93
N VAL A 422 8.61 -4.69 11.87
CA VAL A 422 9.31 -4.26 10.64
C VAL A 422 10.31 -5.33 10.19
N VAL A 423 11.12 -5.81 11.13
CA VAL A 423 12.10 -6.89 10.89
C VAL A 423 11.38 -8.15 10.46
N GLY A 424 10.34 -8.55 11.19
CA GLY A 424 9.54 -9.71 10.85
C GLY A 424 8.91 -9.64 9.46
N ALA A 425 8.35 -8.50 9.07
CA ALA A 425 7.75 -8.30 7.76
C ALA A 425 8.77 -8.41 6.61
N ASN A 426 9.93 -7.77 6.76
CA ASN A 426 10.98 -7.80 5.74
C ASN A 426 11.55 -9.21 5.57
N ILE A 427 11.90 -9.89 6.67
CA ILE A 427 12.47 -11.24 6.65
C ILE A 427 11.44 -12.25 6.11
N ALA A 428 10.22 -12.27 6.62
CA ALA A 428 9.18 -13.19 6.16
C ALA A 428 8.87 -13.03 4.67
N GLY A 429 8.73 -11.77 4.23
CA GLY A 429 8.51 -11.45 2.82
C GLY A 429 9.65 -11.95 1.93
N PHE A 430 10.88 -11.69 2.32
CA PHE A 430 12.07 -12.16 1.61
C PHE A 430 12.14 -13.69 1.54
N LEU A 431 12.06 -14.38 2.67
CA LEU A 431 12.23 -15.83 2.74
C LEU A 431 11.23 -16.59 1.87
N LYS A 432 9.97 -16.13 1.82
CA LYS A 432 8.96 -16.74 0.97
C LYS A 432 9.34 -16.65 -0.52
N VAL A 433 9.75 -15.48 -0.98
CA VAL A 433 10.15 -15.25 -2.37
C VAL A 433 11.44 -16.02 -2.69
N ALA A 434 12.45 -15.94 -1.81
CA ALA A 434 13.73 -16.62 -1.96
C ALA A 434 13.57 -18.16 -2.07
N LYS A 435 12.73 -18.76 -1.21
CA LYS A 435 12.42 -20.20 -1.28
C LYS A 435 11.77 -20.58 -2.61
N ALA A 436 10.85 -19.77 -3.12
CA ALA A 436 10.23 -20.01 -4.41
C ALA A 436 11.23 -19.87 -5.58
N MET A 437 12.05 -18.82 -5.58
CA MET A 437 13.09 -18.61 -6.59
C MET A 437 14.12 -19.76 -6.60
N LYS A 438 14.55 -20.24 -5.43
CA LYS A 438 15.47 -21.36 -5.29
C LYS A 438 14.86 -22.67 -5.81
N ALA A 439 13.60 -22.94 -5.47
CA ALA A 439 12.90 -24.14 -5.91
C ALA A 439 12.65 -24.19 -7.43
N GLN A 440 12.47 -23.05 -8.08
CA GLN A 440 12.25 -22.93 -9.52
C GLN A 440 13.56 -22.93 -10.33
N GLY A 441 14.69 -22.76 -9.67
CA GLY A 441 16.00 -22.72 -10.33
C GLY A 441 16.34 -21.38 -10.96
N THR A 442 17.38 -21.36 -11.78
CA THR A 442 17.84 -20.16 -12.49
C THR A 442 17.12 -20.06 -13.84
N VAL A 443 16.00 -19.33 -13.86
CA VAL A 443 15.14 -19.11 -15.03
C VAL A 443 15.05 -17.65 -15.36
#